data_0a0476690b226adc7f0aca35b1fb0819
#
_entry.id   0a0476690b226adc7f0aca35b1fb0819
#
_cell.length_a   1.000
_cell.length_b   1.000
_cell.length_c   1.000
_cell.angle_alpha   90.00
_cell.angle_beta   90.00
_cell.angle_gamma   90.00
#
_symmetry.space_group_name_H-M   'P 1'
#
loop_
_entity.id
_entity.type
_entity.pdbx_description
1 polymer ?
#
loop_
_entity_poly.entity_id
_entity_poly.type
_entity_poly.pdbx_seq_one_letter_code
_entity_poly.pdbx_strand_id
1 'polypeptide(L)'
;TDHPLTQMAMMFLIEIWPRSATFDKLLSTARARLTSAAKDGESAALDAQTLASTLLKSYTYSAHLVELTVHTPEFVTEVSERPVASKWARIQAEHFSSVTNMRHERVQIDSFQSFLLRRLGGANDQAALVEQLMNGPVAGGDLMMKQDDEAVSEPAEIRERLIEEVDKNLRVLARMALLIA
;
A
#
# COMPACT_ATOMS: atom_id res chain seq x y z
N THR A 1 0.13 0.72 -25.06
CA THR A 1 1.35 0.77 -25.86
C THR A 1 1.64 -0.64 -26.40
N ASP A 2 2.02 -0.72 -27.67
CA ASP A 2 2.25 -2.00 -28.35
C ASP A 2 3.73 -2.45 -28.25
N HIS A 3 4.59 -1.64 -27.65
CA HIS A 3 6.01 -1.93 -27.54
C HIS A 3 6.26 -2.94 -26.39
N PRO A 4 6.83 -4.15 -26.66
CA PRO A 4 6.98 -5.20 -25.66
C PRO A 4 7.76 -4.78 -24.41
N LEU A 5 8.87 -4.03 -24.58
CA LEU A 5 9.65 -3.52 -23.44
C LEU A 5 8.81 -2.65 -22.51
N THR A 6 7.99 -1.78 -23.08
CA THR A 6 7.14 -0.89 -22.29
C THR A 6 6.04 -1.68 -21.56
N GLN A 7 5.48 -2.71 -22.20
CA GLN A 7 4.51 -3.59 -21.55
C GLN A 7 5.13 -4.29 -20.33
N MET A 8 6.34 -4.84 -20.47
CA MET A 8 7.05 -5.48 -19.35
C MET A 8 7.38 -4.48 -18.22
N ALA A 9 7.74 -3.25 -18.58
CA ALA A 9 7.99 -2.18 -17.61
C ALA A 9 6.71 -1.81 -16.84
N MET A 10 5.59 -1.64 -17.52
CA MET A 10 4.30 -1.31 -16.89
C MET A 10 3.81 -2.46 -15.99
N MET A 11 3.94 -3.70 -16.44
CA MET A 11 3.61 -4.87 -15.61
C MET A 11 4.43 -4.89 -14.32
N PHE A 12 5.73 -4.62 -14.41
CA PHE A 12 6.58 -4.55 -13.21
C PHE A 12 6.15 -3.44 -12.26
N LEU A 13 5.81 -2.24 -12.78
CA LEU A 13 5.32 -1.15 -11.93
C LEU A 13 4.01 -1.50 -11.22
N ILE A 14 3.09 -2.21 -11.91
CA ILE A 14 1.85 -2.69 -11.30
C ILE A 14 2.14 -3.69 -10.18
N GLU A 15 3.07 -4.62 -10.39
CA GLU A 15 3.42 -5.64 -9.40
C GLU A 15 4.03 -5.05 -8.12
N ILE A 16 4.85 -4.02 -8.26
CA ILE A 16 5.50 -3.40 -7.08
C ILE A 16 4.64 -2.32 -6.43
N TRP A 17 3.50 -1.95 -7.01
CA TRP A 17 2.63 -0.91 -6.46
C TRP A 17 2.31 -1.15 -4.97
N PRO A 18 2.37 -0.13 -4.09
CA PRO A 18 2.57 1.30 -4.36
C PRO A 18 4.03 1.78 -4.34
N ARG A 19 5.01 0.87 -4.35
CA ARG A 19 6.44 1.23 -4.38
C ARG A 19 6.84 1.80 -5.73
N SER A 20 7.87 2.65 -5.74
CA SER A 20 8.51 3.17 -6.95
C SER A 20 9.77 2.36 -7.31
N ALA A 21 10.22 2.48 -8.54
CA ALA A 21 11.49 1.95 -9.02
C ALA A 21 12.31 3.05 -9.68
N THR A 22 13.63 2.96 -9.55
CA THR A 22 14.53 3.80 -10.36
C THR A 22 14.40 3.42 -11.82
N PHE A 23 14.69 4.37 -12.72
CA PHE A 23 14.66 4.12 -14.17
C PHE A 23 15.56 2.94 -14.58
N ASP A 24 16.77 2.86 -14.03
CA ASP A 24 17.71 1.78 -14.32
C ASP A 24 17.18 0.41 -13.87
N LYS A 25 16.54 0.35 -12.70
CA LYS A 25 15.91 -0.88 -12.22
C LYS A 25 14.73 -1.29 -13.09
N LEU A 26 13.91 -0.32 -13.49
CA LEU A 26 12.77 -0.54 -14.38
C LEU A 26 13.23 -1.09 -15.75
N LEU A 27 14.21 -0.42 -16.37
CA LEU A 27 14.78 -0.80 -17.66
C LEU A 27 15.41 -2.19 -17.60
N SER A 28 16.28 -2.44 -16.60
CA SER A 28 16.95 -3.75 -16.46
C SER A 28 15.95 -4.89 -16.23
N THR A 29 14.92 -4.66 -15.42
CA THR A 29 13.88 -5.66 -15.15
C THR A 29 13.02 -5.92 -16.39
N ALA A 30 12.61 -4.87 -17.10
CA ALA A 30 11.83 -5.02 -18.33
C ALA A 30 12.60 -5.79 -19.41
N ARG A 31 13.90 -5.47 -19.58
CA ARG A 31 14.78 -6.21 -20.51
C ARG A 31 14.96 -7.68 -20.12
N ALA A 32 15.12 -7.96 -18.83
CA ALA A 32 15.28 -9.33 -18.35
C ALA A 32 14.04 -10.21 -18.59
N ARG A 33 12.85 -9.59 -18.67
CA ARG A 33 11.58 -10.28 -18.96
C ARG A 33 11.34 -10.53 -20.45
N LEU A 34 12.09 -9.85 -21.32
CA LEU A 34 12.04 -10.10 -22.75
C LEU A 34 12.94 -11.29 -23.09
N THR A 35 12.34 -12.41 -23.38
CA THR A 35 13.01 -13.70 -23.69
C THR A 35 13.85 -13.67 -24.96
N SER A 36 13.79 -12.61 -25.77
CA SER A 36 14.36 -12.51 -27.11
C SER A 36 15.26 -11.30 -27.33
N ALA A 37 15.66 -10.57 -26.31
CA ALA A 37 16.45 -9.36 -26.54
C ALA A 37 17.90 -9.68 -26.81
N ALA A 38 18.36 -9.31 -27.98
CA ALA A 38 19.78 -9.20 -28.31
C ALA A 38 20.50 -8.41 -27.19
N LYS A 39 21.57 -8.98 -26.64
CA LYS A 39 22.35 -8.40 -25.53
C LYS A 39 23.34 -7.33 -26.01
N ASP A 40 23.09 -6.70 -27.14
CA ASP A 40 24.01 -5.75 -27.75
C ASP A 40 23.87 -4.35 -27.11
N GLY A 41 24.98 -3.66 -26.92
CA GLY A 41 25.03 -2.34 -26.26
C GLY A 41 24.22 -1.26 -27.00
N GLU A 42 24.16 -1.30 -28.33
CA GLU A 42 23.33 -0.40 -29.14
C GLU A 42 21.84 -0.59 -28.89
N SER A 43 21.38 -1.84 -28.72
CA SER A 43 20.02 -2.14 -28.33
C SER A 43 19.68 -1.56 -26.96
N ALA A 44 20.63 -1.53 -26.03
CA ALA A 44 20.40 -1.00 -24.69
C ALA A 44 20.11 0.51 -24.67
N ALA A 45 20.83 1.28 -25.46
CA ALA A 45 20.61 2.73 -25.55
C ALA A 45 19.27 3.06 -26.22
N LEU A 46 18.91 2.32 -27.26
CA LEU A 46 17.63 2.48 -27.96
C LEU A 46 16.44 2.07 -27.05
N ASP A 47 16.58 0.98 -26.30
CA ASP A 47 15.59 0.53 -25.32
C ASP A 47 15.38 1.58 -24.22
N ALA A 48 16.46 2.17 -23.70
CA ALA A 48 16.40 3.22 -22.71
C ALA A 48 15.67 4.46 -23.26
N GLN A 49 16.01 4.90 -24.47
CA GLN A 49 15.36 6.03 -25.12
C GLN A 49 13.88 5.78 -25.38
N THR A 50 13.52 4.58 -25.85
CA THR A 50 12.14 4.19 -26.11
C THR A 50 11.31 4.18 -24.82
N LEU A 51 11.84 3.57 -23.75
CA LEU A 51 11.18 3.51 -22.47
C LEU A 51 11.03 4.91 -21.86
N ALA A 52 12.11 5.72 -21.84
CA ALA A 52 12.08 7.09 -21.31
C ALA A 52 11.05 7.96 -22.04
N SER A 53 11.04 7.91 -23.38
CA SER A 53 10.09 8.65 -24.20
C SER A 53 8.64 8.23 -23.93
N THR A 54 8.40 6.94 -23.73
CA THR A 54 7.05 6.43 -23.43
C THR A 54 6.59 6.82 -22.03
N LEU A 55 7.45 6.72 -21.02
CA LEU A 55 7.14 7.15 -19.65
C LEU A 55 6.83 8.65 -19.61
N LEU A 56 7.64 9.47 -20.28
CA LEU A 56 7.41 10.91 -20.35
C LEU A 56 6.09 11.26 -21.07
N LYS A 57 5.78 10.58 -22.17
CA LYS A 57 4.49 10.74 -22.86
C LYS A 57 3.32 10.33 -21.97
N SER A 58 3.45 9.21 -21.24
CA SER A 58 2.40 8.74 -20.33
C SER A 58 2.17 9.73 -19.19
N TYR A 59 3.24 10.27 -18.60
CA TYR A 59 3.18 11.31 -17.57
C TYR A 59 2.52 12.61 -18.09
N THR A 60 2.89 13.07 -19.30
CA THR A 60 2.31 14.29 -19.87
C THR A 60 0.87 14.10 -20.33
N TYR A 61 0.47 12.89 -20.72
CA TYR A 61 -0.89 12.58 -21.12
C TYR A 61 -1.84 12.55 -19.91
N SER A 62 -1.42 11.90 -18.82
CA SER A 62 -2.16 11.85 -17.56
C SER A 62 -1.24 11.52 -16.40
N ALA A 63 -1.19 12.39 -15.40
CA ALA A 63 -0.44 12.17 -14.16
C ALA A 63 -0.88 10.93 -13.38
N HIS A 64 -2.05 10.34 -13.69
CA HIS A 64 -2.54 9.13 -13.06
C HIS A 64 -2.00 7.84 -13.71
N LEU A 65 -1.41 7.92 -14.91
CA LEU A 65 -0.85 6.74 -15.58
C LEU A 65 0.55 6.39 -15.10
N VAL A 66 1.38 7.41 -14.91
CA VAL A 66 2.76 7.28 -14.41
C VAL A 66 3.08 8.50 -13.56
N GLU A 67 3.63 8.27 -12.39
CA GLU A 67 4.19 9.31 -11.54
C GLU A 67 5.71 9.30 -11.63
N LEU A 68 6.31 10.48 -11.72
CA LEU A 68 7.75 10.67 -11.70
C LEU A 68 8.13 11.37 -10.40
N THR A 69 8.95 10.73 -9.59
CA THR A 69 9.40 11.26 -8.30
C THR A 69 10.92 11.37 -8.27
N VAL A 70 11.44 12.41 -7.64
CA VAL A 70 12.88 12.57 -7.40
C VAL A 70 13.33 11.96 -6.07
N HIS A 71 12.38 11.58 -5.22
CA HIS A 71 12.60 10.99 -3.93
C HIS A 71 11.79 9.68 -3.82
N THR A 72 12.43 8.62 -3.34
CA THR A 72 11.74 7.36 -3.06
C THR A 72 11.17 7.43 -1.64
N PRO A 73 9.83 7.40 -1.48
CA PRO A 73 9.23 7.41 -0.16
C PRO A 73 9.61 6.15 0.63
N GLU A 74 9.92 6.32 1.91
CA GLU A 74 10.24 5.21 2.82
C GLU A 74 8.97 4.73 3.51
N PHE A 75 8.47 3.57 3.10
CA PHE A 75 7.34 2.88 3.70
C PHE A 75 7.42 1.38 3.43
N VAL A 76 6.66 0.60 4.20
CA VAL A 76 6.60 -0.85 4.06
C VAL A 76 5.25 -1.28 3.46
N THR A 77 5.26 -2.35 2.67
CA THR A 77 4.06 -2.97 2.09
C THR A 77 3.71 -4.30 2.76
N GLU A 78 4.58 -4.78 3.63
CA GLU A 78 4.40 -5.96 4.45
C GLU A 78 4.17 -5.53 5.89
N VAL A 79 3.29 -6.23 6.57
CA VAL A 79 2.94 -5.95 7.96
C VAL A 79 3.90 -6.68 8.87
N SER A 80 4.63 -5.94 9.70
CA SER A 80 5.51 -6.52 10.73
C SER A 80 4.69 -7.02 11.94
N GLU A 81 5.33 -7.76 12.84
CA GLU A 81 4.70 -8.24 14.08
C GLU A 81 4.16 -7.08 14.93
N ARG A 82 4.88 -5.96 14.95
CA ARG A 82 4.50 -4.73 15.68
C ARG A 82 4.53 -3.54 14.72
N PRO A 83 3.49 -3.36 13.93
CA PRO A 83 3.51 -2.39 12.85
C PRO A 83 3.58 -0.95 13.38
N VAL A 84 4.32 -0.14 12.64
CA VAL A 84 4.47 1.30 12.92
C VAL A 84 3.89 2.11 11.78
N ALA A 85 2.88 2.91 12.06
CA ALA A 85 2.36 3.90 11.13
C ALA A 85 3.10 5.24 11.27
N SER A 86 3.12 6.03 10.19
CA SER A 86 3.74 7.37 10.24
C SER A 86 3.12 8.21 11.37
N LYS A 87 3.96 8.97 12.04
CA LYS A 87 3.53 9.83 13.16
C LYS A 87 2.44 10.81 12.74
N TRP A 88 2.56 11.37 11.53
CA TRP A 88 1.58 12.31 10.99
C TRP A 88 0.22 11.64 10.73
N ALA A 89 0.20 10.48 10.10
CA ALA A 89 -1.04 9.74 9.87
C ALA A 89 -1.74 9.38 11.18
N ARG A 90 -0.99 8.99 12.22
CA ARG A 90 -1.52 8.71 13.56
C ARG A 90 -2.18 9.92 14.21
N ILE A 91 -1.53 11.09 14.16
CA ILE A 91 -2.08 12.34 14.71
C ILE A 91 -3.31 12.78 13.90
N GLN A 92 -3.25 12.72 12.58
CA GLN A 92 -4.38 13.09 11.73
C GLN A 92 -5.59 12.19 11.95
N ALA A 93 -5.38 10.88 12.17
CA ALA A 93 -6.44 9.92 12.45
C ALA A 93 -7.20 10.19 13.78
N GLU A 94 -6.68 11.05 14.67
CA GLU A 94 -7.41 11.46 15.88
C GLU A 94 -8.54 12.44 15.57
N HIS A 95 -8.44 13.20 14.49
CA HIS A 95 -9.32 14.33 14.22
C HIS A 95 -10.00 14.29 12.86
N PHE A 96 -9.50 13.48 11.92
CA PHE A 96 -9.95 13.51 10.53
C PHE A 96 -10.23 12.10 9.99
N SER A 97 -11.19 12.02 9.06
CA SER A 97 -11.48 10.82 8.26
C SER A 97 -10.55 10.67 7.05
N SER A 98 -9.55 11.52 6.92
CA SER A 98 -8.51 11.43 5.88
C SER A 98 -7.15 11.79 6.45
N VAL A 99 -6.12 11.04 6.01
CA VAL A 99 -4.74 11.20 6.49
C VAL A 99 -3.79 11.33 5.30
N THR A 100 -2.60 11.85 5.54
CA THR A 100 -1.53 11.95 4.54
C THR A 100 -0.63 10.72 4.64
N ASN A 101 -0.45 10.02 3.54
CA ASN A 101 0.44 8.87 3.46
C ASN A 101 1.91 9.30 3.20
N MET A 102 2.83 8.31 3.15
CA MET A 102 4.26 8.55 2.89
C MET A 102 4.57 8.97 1.44
N ARG A 103 3.58 8.92 0.56
CA ARG A 103 3.65 9.44 -0.82
C ARG A 103 3.13 10.88 -0.95
N HIS A 104 2.80 11.52 0.20
CA HIS A 104 2.17 12.84 0.27
C HIS A 104 0.77 12.91 -0.36
N GLU A 105 0.09 11.78 -0.47
CA GLU A 105 -1.29 11.71 -0.95
C GLU A 105 -2.25 11.75 0.23
N ARG A 106 -3.42 12.35 0.00
CA ARG A 106 -4.52 12.33 0.96
C ARG A 106 -5.35 11.07 0.74
N VAL A 107 -5.42 10.21 1.73
CA VAL A 107 -6.18 8.96 1.69
C VAL A 107 -7.31 8.96 2.70
N GLN A 108 -8.47 8.44 2.30
CA GLN A 108 -9.63 8.31 3.19
C GLN A 108 -9.44 7.07 4.07
N ILE A 109 -9.83 7.20 5.33
CA ILE A 109 -9.84 6.12 6.29
C ILE A 109 -11.22 6.04 6.96
N ASP A 110 -11.68 4.83 7.25
CA ASP A 110 -12.88 4.60 8.03
C ASP A 110 -12.60 4.63 9.54
N SER A 111 -13.63 4.45 10.35
CA SER A 111 -13.54 4.46 11.81
C SER A 111 -12.68 3.32 12.35
N PHE A 112 -12.73 2.13 11.72
CA PHE A 112 -11.93 0.98 12.10
C PHE A 112 -10.44 1.21 11.81
N GLN A 113 -10.14 1.70 10.62
CA GLN A 113 -8.78 2.06 10.21
C GLN A 113 -8.22 3.20 11.07
N SER A 114 -9.04 4.20 11.40
CA SER A 114 -8.67 5.28 12.34
C SER A 114 -8.33 4.72 13.73
N PHE A 115 -9.14 3.77 14.23
CA PHE A 115 -8.86 3.11 15.52
C PHE A 115 -7.51 2.39 15.50
N LEU A 116 -7.22 1.64 14.43
CA LEU A 116 -5.95 0.93 14.27
C LEU A 116 -4.78 1.92 14.17
N LEU A 117 -4.85 2.88 13.22
CA LEU A 117 -3.76 3.83 12.96
C LEU A 117 -3.26 4.53 14.23
N ARG A 118 -4.15 5.01 15.09
CA ARG A 118 -3.79 5.66 16.35
C ARG A 118 -2.97 4.78 17.28
N ARG A 119 -3.05 3.45 17.12
CA ARG A 119 -2.41 2.44 17.97
C ARG A 119 -1.16 1.81 17.34
N LEU A 120 -0.89 2.09 16.07
CA LEU A 120 0.28 1.58 15.36
C LEU A 120 1.54 2.39 15.66
N GLY A 121 1.98 2.35 16.90
CA GLY A 121 3.21 2.99 17.37
C GLY A 121 4.35 2.02 17.63
N GLY A 122 4.25 0.75 17.22
CA GLY A 122 5.24 -0.29 17.47
C GLY A 122 5.11 -0.98 18.84
N ALA A 123 4.17 -0.55 19.69
CA ALA A 123 3.95 -1.18 20.99
C ALA A 123 2.97 -2.36 20.94
N ASN A 124 2.02 -2.33 20.02
CA ASN A 124 0.94 -3.30 19.89
C ASN A 124 1.24 -4.28 18.75
N ASP A 125 1.10 -5.56 19.03
CA ASP A 125 0.94 -6.61 18.03
C ASP A 125 -0.54 -6.79 17.65
N GLN A 126 -0.81 -7.69 16.72
CA GLN A 126 -2.17 -7.95 16.25
C GLN A 126 -3.10 -8.42 17.37
N ALA A 127 -2.62 -9.28 18.27
CA ALA A 127 -3.40 -9.79 19.40
C ALA A 127 -3.80 -8.65 20.35
N ALA A 128 -2.87 -7.75 20.68
CA ALA A 128 -3.14 -6.58 21.51
C ALA A 128 -4.16 -5.63 20.87
N LEU A 129 -4.13 -5.46 19.54
CA LEU A 129 -5.12 -4.65 18.82
C LEU A 129 -6.53 -5.27 18.90
N VAL A 130 -6.64 -6.60 18.75
CA VAL A 130 -7.91 -7.33 18.88
C VAL A 130 -8.46 -7.20 20.30
N GLU A 131 -7.64 -7.36 21.35
CA GLU A 131 -8.05 -7.17 22.73
C GLU A 131 -8.58 -5.76 23.00
N GLN A 132 -7.91 -4.74 22.45
CA GLN A 132 -8.36 -3.35 22.59
C GLN A 132 -9.67 -3.08 21.86
N LEU A 133 -9.92 -3.74 20.71
CA LEU A 133 -11.20 -3.68 20.02
C LEU A 133 -12.32 -4.34 20.83
N MET A 134 -12.06 -5.53 21.38
CA MET A 134 -13.03 -6.26 22.21
C MET A 134 -13.42 -5.45 23.44
N ASN A 135 -12.43 -4.91 24.18
CA ASN A 135 -12.65 -4.20 25.44
C ASN A 135 -13.10 -2.74 25.26
N GLY A 136 -13.03 -2.19 24.05
CA GLY A 136 -13.45 -0.83 23.73
C GLY A 136 -14.67 -0.79 22.81
N PRO A 137 -14.51 -0.65 21.48
CA PRO A 137 -15.63 -0.44 20.55
C PRO A 137 -16.67 -1.55 20.57
N VAL A 138 -16.30 -2.82 20.76
CA VAL A 138 -17.25 -3.94 20.82
C VAL A 138 -18.04 -3.89 22.13
N ALA A 139 -17.35 -3.79 23.27
CA ALA A 139 -18.00 -3.73 24.57
C ALA A 139 -18.87 -2.47 24.73
N GLY A 140 -18.50 -1.35 24.10
CA GLY A 140 -19.26 -0.11 24.06
C GLY A 140 -20.43 -0.11 23.09
N GLY A 141 -20.55 -1.11 22.23
CA GLY A 141 -21.59 -1.19 21.18
C GLY A 141 -21.33 -0.29 19.97
N ASP A 142 -20.17 0.35 19.88
CA ASP A 142 -19.77 1.21 18.76
C ASP A 142 -19.37 0.40 17.51
N LEU A 143 -19.00 -0.87 17.70
CA LEU A 143 -18.62 -1.80 16.65
C LEU A 143 -19.46 -3.08 16.76
N MET A 144 -20.33 -3.32 15.78
CA MET A 144 -21.10 -4.55 15.65
C MET A 144 -20.53 -5.38 14.51
N MET A 145 -20.22 -6.65 14.79
CA MET A 145 -19.86 -7.63 13.75
C MET A 145 -21.15 -8.28 13.21
N LYS A 146 -21.25 -8.39 11.90
CA LYS A 146 -22.38 -9.02 11.23
C LYS A 146 -21.93 -10.22 10.42
N GLN A 147 -22.80 -11.22 10.34
CA GLN A 147 -22.71 -12.35 9.42
C GLN A 147 -24.03 -12.48 8.69
N ASP A 148 -24.03 -12.49 7.35
CA ASP A 148 -25.22 -12.61 6.52
C ASP A 148 -26.37 -11.66 6.95
N ASP A 149 -26.00 -10.42 7.33
CA ASP A 149 -26.86 -9.35 7.91
C ASP A 149 -27.36 -9.61 9.34
N GLU A 150 -27.01 -10.72 9.98
CA GLU A 150 -27.33 -10.97 11.40
C GLU A 150 -26.17 -10.53 12.32
N ALA A 151 -26.51 -9.94 13.46
CA ALA A 151 -25.51 -9.53 14.46
C ALA A 151 -24.90 -10.75 15.14
N VAL A 152 -23.58 -10.86 15.09
CA VAL A 152 -22.84 -11.88 15.83
C VAL A 152 -22.78 -11.48 17.30
N SER A 153 -23.21 -12.37 18.20
CA SER A 153 -23.29 -12.10 19.64
C SER A 153 -22.31 -12.93 20.47
N GLU A 154 -21.80 -14.04 19.92
CA GLU A 154 -20.90 -14.94 20.63
C GLU A 154 -19.48 -14.33 20.70
N PRO A 155 -18.91 -14.09 21.92
CA PRO A 155 -17.62 -13.42 22.06
C PRO A 155 -16.44 -14.12 21.33
N ALA A 156 -16.48 -15.45 21.26
CA ALA A 156 -15.45 -16.22 20.56
C ALA A 156 -15.48 -15.97 19.05
N GLU A 157 -16.67 -15.96 18.46
CA GLU A 157 -16.87 -15.72 17.04
C GLU A 157 -16.54 -14.26 16.67
N ILE A 158 -16.93 -13.30 17.53
CA ILE A 158 -16.55 -11.89 17.35
C ILE A 158 -15.03 -11.75 17.30
N ARG A 159 -14.31 -12.41 18.23
CA ARG A 159 -12.86 -12.38 18.30
C ARG A 159 -12.20 -12.94 17.03
N GLU A 160 -12.65 -14.09 16.53
CA GLU A 160 -12.12 -14.71 15.32
C GLU A 160 -12.25 -13.76 14.12
N ARG A 161 -13.41 -13.15 13.95
CA ARG A 161 -13.65 -12.15 12.89
C ARG A 161 -12.80 -10.91 13.04
N LEU A 162 -12.61 -10.44 14.28
CA LEU A 162 -11.71 -9.30 14.52
C LEU A 162 -10.28 -9.59 14.14
N ILE A 163 -9.80 -10.82 14.35
CA ILE A 163 -8.44 -11.23 13.91
C ILE A 163 -8.33 -11.09 12.38
N GLU A 164 -9.31 -11.59 11.63
CA GLU A 164 -9.32 -11.49 10.17
C GLU A 164 -9.42 -10.03 9.68
N GLU A 165 -10.33 -9.24 10.27
CA GLU A 165 -10.53 -7.84 9.89
C GLU A 165 -9.32 -6.96 10.26
N VAL A 166 -8.65 -7.20 11.39
CA VAL A 166 -7.43 -6.51 11.76
C VAL A 166 -6.32 -6.82 10.76
N ASP A 167 -6.08 -8.11 10.43
CA ASP A 167 -5.06 -8.52 9.46
C ASP A 167 -5.33 -7.87 8.09
N LYS A 168 -6.55 -7.97 7.60
CA LYS A 168 -6.97 -7.38 6.32
C LYS A 168 -6.74 -5.87 6.30
N ASN A 169 -7.16 -5.15 7.35
CA ASN A 169 -7.01 -3.70 7.41
C ASN A 169 -5.55 -3.27 7.57
N LEU A 170 -4.72 -4.00 8.32
CA LEU A 170 -3.28 -3.73 8.39
C LEU A 170 -2.62 -3.85 7.01
N ARG A 171 -2.99 -4.84 6.20
CA ARG A 171 -2.52 -4.98 4.81
C ARG A 171 -3.01 -3.83 3.92
N VAL A 172 -4.24 -3.37 4.12
CA VAL A 172 -4.77 -2.21 3.40
C VAL A 172 -3.98 -0.95 3.76
N LEU A 173 -3.72 -0.70 5.05
CA LEU A 173 -2.93 0.44 5.52
C LEU A 173 -1.49 0.41 4.99
N ALA A 174 -0.87 -0.78 4.91
CA ALA A 174 0.44 -0.95 4.29
C ALA A 174 0.42 -0.58 2.80
N ARG A 175 -0.57 -1.05 2.04
CA ARG A 175 -0.75 -0.70 0.61
C ARG A 175 -1.09 0.76 0.38
N MET A 176 -1.72 1.42 1.35
CA MET A 176 -1.94 2.87 1.33
C MET A 176 -0.67 3.68 1.64
N ALA A 177 0.49 3.03 1.82
CA ALA A 177 1.77 3.66 2.21
C ALA A 177 1.66 4.45 3.54
N LEU A 178 0.94 3.90 4.51
CA LEU A 178 0.76 4.51 5.83
C LEU A 178 1.70 3.90 6.88
N LEU A 179 2.27 2.71 6.62
CA LEU A 179 3.19 2.01 7.53
C LEU A 179 4.65 2.29 7.16
N ILE A 180 5.50 2.44 8.18
CA ILE A 180 6.93 2.71 8.04
C ILE A 180 7.81 1.60 8.63
N ALA A 181 7.25 0.66 9.38
CA ALA A 181 7.88 -0.56 9.88
C ALA A 181 6.83 -1.62 10.22
#